data_f6ec640c69e1a0e50f32b3f67a2b8a15
#
_entry.id   f6ec640c69e1a0e50f32b3f67a2b8a15
#
_cell.length_a   1.000
_cell.length_b   1.000
_cell.length_c   1.000
_cell.angle_alpha   90.00
_cell.angle_beta   90.00
_cell.angle_gamma   90.00
#
_symmetry.space_group_name_H-M   'P 1'
#
loop_
_entity.id
_entity.type
_entity.pdbx_description
1 polymer ?
#
loop_
_entity_poly.entity_id
_entity_poly.type
_entity_poly.pdbx_seq_one_letter_code
_entity_poly.pdbx_strand_id
1 'polypeptide(L)'
;LGITGWLVSIPVFADSAIVIFAPLCKAMSRVTGKSVIALALALACGLQCTHVMVPPTPGPLTAAGMMGVDVGQMIIAGALMSVPILIAALLYAHWIGKKIYQIPREDGTYDRKEFKKEYLKSMDQLDEIMGSKKLPGLGESLAPILIPLVLILSKTVCDFVGVDKESLIYSIITLVGSPIVALALGTTIAVYGIGKDIPKDKLMNIMGDSIKDTGMIMLITGAGGALGNIIKVSGIGDVLGATVVSWPIPAILIPVLIGALMRLALGSATVA
;
A
#
# COMPACT_ATOMS: atom_id res chain seq x y z
N LEU A 1 12.44 2.65 6.76
CA LEU A 1 10.99 2.75 6.97
C LEU A 1 10.23 3.15 5.70
N GLY A 2 10.65 4.18 4.96
CA GLY A 2 9.93 4.57 3.74
C GLY A 2 9.93 3.49 2.66
N ILE A 3 11.08 2.88 2.39
CA ILE A 3 11.19 1.74 1.46
C ILE A 3 10.41 0.53 1.98
N THR A 4 10.47 0.27 3.29
CA THR A 4 9.69 -0.79 3.93
C THR A 4 8.19 -0.55 3.73
N GLY A 5 7.73 0.68 3.97
CA GLY A 5 6.34 1.07 3.72
C GLY A 5 5.95 0.88 2.26
N TRP A 6 6.81 1.30 1.34
CA TRP A 6 6.62 1.14 -0.10
C TRP A 6 6.44 -0.33 -0.51
N LEU A 7 7.25 -1.24 0.01
CA LEU A 7 7.13 -2.69 -0.26
C LEU A 7 5.90 -3.30 0.39
N VAL A 8 5.67 -2.99 1.67
CA VAL A 8 4.59 -3.62 2.46
C VAL A 8 3.21 -3.21 1.95
N SER A 9 3.05 -1.98 1.47
CA SER A 9 1.74 -1.49 1.04
C SER A 9 1.31 -1.96 -0.35
N ILE A 10 2.12 -2.76 -1.03
CA ILE A 10 1.67 -3.38 -2.29
C ILE A 10 0.41 -4.22 -2.04
N PRO A 11 0.40 -5.22 -1.13
CA PRO A 11 -0.80 -6.00 -0.83
C PRO A 11 -1.54 -5.54 0.45
N VAL A 12 -1.03 -4.56 1.21
CA VAL A 12 -1.57 -4.18 2.52
C VAL A 12 -2.11 -2.76 2.48
N PHE A 13 -3.26 -2.53 3.12
CA PHE A 13 -3.81 -1.19 3.27
C PHE A 13 -2.89 -0.29 4.07
N ALA A 14 -2.65 0.92 3.55
CA ALA A 14 -1.77 1.90 4.18
C ALA A 14 -2.21 2.23 5.62
N ASP A 15 -3.50 2.36 5.86
CA ASP A 15 -4.05 2.70 7.18
C ASP A 15 -3.74 1.64 8.23
N SER A 16 -3.97 0.37 7.90
CA SER A 16 -3.64 -0.77 8.77
C SER A 16 -2.13 -0.87 9.01
N ALA A 17 -1.34 -0.69 7.96
CA ALA A 17 0.11 -0.75 8.06
C ALA A 17 0.68 0.40 8.92
N ILE A 18 0.14 1.62 8.84
CA ILE A 18 0.55 2.75 9.69
C ILE A 18 0.36 2.40 11.17
N VAL A 19 -0.79 1.84 11.53
CA VAL A 19 -1.07 1.46 12.92
C VAL A 19 -0.09 0.40 13.42
N ILE A 20 0.18 -0.62 12.60
CA ILE A 20 1.11 -1.71 12.95
C ILE A 20 2.56 -1.19 13.10
N PHE A 21 2.99 -0.30 12.22
CA PHE A 21 4.36 0.21 12.21
C PHE A 21 4.58 1.45 13.10
N ALA A 22 3.53 2.07 13.64
CA ALA A 22 3.67 3.24 14.51
C ALA A 22 4.56 3.01 15.75
N PRO A 23 4.45 1.87 16.49
CA PRO A 23 5.36 1.57 17.58
C PRO A 23 6.82 1.45 17.11
N LEU A 24 7.06 0.84 15.93
CA LEU A 24 8.39 0.71 15.35
C LEU A 24 8.99 2.08 14.98
N CYS A 25 8.19 3.01 14.45
CA CYS A 25 8.64 4.38 14.21
C CYS A 25 9.13 5.06 15.49
N LYS A 26 8.39 4.90 16.59
CA LYS A 26 8.76 5.45 17.90
C LYS A 26 10.06 4.83 18.42
N ALA A 27 10.17 3.52 18.38
CA ALA A 27 11.36 2.79 18.80
C ALA A 27 12.59 3.20 17.97
N MET A 28 12.48 3.20 16.65
CA MET A 28 13.57 3.61 15.77
C MET A 28 13.96 5.08 15.96
N SER A 29 13.01 5.97 16.27
CA SER A 29 13.32 7.36 16.58
C SER A 29 14.21 7.47 17.82
N ARG A 30 13.90 6.73 18.87
CA ARG A 30 14.69 6.69 20.11
C ARG A 30 16.10 6.16 19.88
N VAL A 31 16.21 5.09 19.11
CA VAL A 31 17.50 4.43 18.83
C VAL A 31 18.39 5.26 17.92
N THR A 32 17.82 5.79 16.83
CA THR A 32 18.60 6.48 15.80
C THR A 32 18.79 7.97 16.07
N GLY A 33 18.08 8.54 17.05
CA GLY A 33 18.05 9.98 17.29
C GLY A 33 17.43 10.79 16.16
N LYS A 34 16.78 10.14 15.20
CA LYS A 34 16.06 10.84 14.12
C LYS A 34 14.68 11.22 14.59
N SER A 35 14.21 12.38 14.17
CA SER A 35 12.85 12.86 14.48
C SER A 35 11.80 11.81 14.14
N VAL A 36 10.91 11.52 15.07
CA VAL A 36 9.76 10.62 14.82
C VAL A 36 8.89 11.15 13.69
N ILE A 37 8.81 12.47 13.50
CA ILE A 37 8.08 13.08 12.39
C ILE A 37 8.69 12.68 11.05
N ALA A 38 10.03 12.70 10.92
CA ALA A 38 10.70 12.24 9.70
C ALA A 38 10.39 10.77 9.39
N LEU A 39 10.48 9.92 10.43
CA LEU A 39 10.28 8.48 10.28
C LEU A 39 8.81 8.12 9.97
N ALA A 40 7.87 8.78 10.65
CA ALA A 40 6.45 8.58 10.43
C ALA A 40 6.01 9.08 9.04
N LEU A 41 6.48 10.25 8.61
CA LEU A 41 6.21 10.76 7.26
C LEU A 41 6.84 9.89 6.18
N ALA A 42 8.10 9.46 6.37
CA ALA A 42 8.73 8.55 5.43
C ALA A 42 7.96 7.24 5.27
N LEU A 43 7.50 6.68 6.40
CA LEU A 43 6.65 5.47 6.39
C LEU A 43 5.32 5.73 5.70
N ALA A 44 4.57 6.75 6.14
CA ALA A 44 3.24 7.07 5.62
C ALA A 44 3.27 7.36 4.12
N CYS A 45 4.24 8.14 3.64
CA CYS A 45 4.40 8.42 2.22
C CYS A 45 4.78 7.16 1.44
N GLY A 46 5.69 6.33 1.98
CA GLY A 46 6.05 5.07 1.35
C GLY A 46 4.85 4.14 1.18
N LEU A 47 4.07 3.95 2.25
CA LEU A 47 2.84 3.18 2.22
C LEU A 47 1.85 3.73 1.19
N GLN A 48 1.63 5.04 1.19
CA GLN A 48 0.63 5.69 0.34
C GLN A 48 1.01 5.64 -1.15
N CYS A 49 2.30 5.72 -1.49
CA CYS A 49 2.75 5.65 -2.88
C CYS A 49 2.30 4.37 -3.58
N THR A 50 2.55 3.22 -2.98
CA THR A 50 2.17 1.94 -3.59
C THR A 50 0.71 1.60 -3.40
N HIS A 51 0.12 1.95 -2.26
CA HIS A 51 -1.30 1.72 -2.01
C HIS A 51 -2.21 2.36 -3.08
N VAL A 52 -1.84 3.54 -3.58
CA VAL A 52 -2.65 4.29 -4.55
C VAL A 52 -2.33 3.88 -5.99
N MET A 53 -1.12 3.42 -6.28
CA MET A 53 -0.64 3.25 -7.66
C MET A 53 -0.48 1.80 -8.09
N VAL A 54 -0.34 0.87 -7.14
CA VAL A 54 0.05 -0.51 -7.45
C VAL A 54 -1.05 -1.49 -7.07
N PRO A 55 -1.61 -2.25 -8.03
CA PRO A 55 -2.45 -3.40 -7.70
C PRO A 55 -1.69 -4.40 -6.79
N PRO A 56 -2.38 -5.22 -6.00
CA PRO A 56 -3.81 -5.54 -6.04
C PRO A 56 -4.71 -4.70 -5.13
N THR A 57 -4.26 -3.54 -4.66
CA THR A 57 -5.13 -2.64 -3.90
C THR A 57 -6.35 -2.22 -4.74
N PRO A 58 -7.53 -2.00 -4.12
CA PRO A 58 -8.80 -1.86 -4.85
C PRO A 58 -8.84 -0.72 -5.85
N GLY A 59 -8.25 0.45 -5.51
CA GLY A 59 -8.25 1.61 -6.41
C GLY A 59 -7.57 1.32 -7.75
N PRO A 60 -6.26 1.00 -7.76
CA PRO A 60 -5.55 0.66 -8.99
C PRO A 60 -6.14 -0.54 -9.73
N LEU A 61 -6.63 -1.55 -8.99
CA LEU A 61 -7.25 -2.73 -9.60
C LEU A 61 -8.55 -2.37 -10.34
N THR A 62 -9.37 -1.52 -9.73
CA THR A 62 -10.61 -1.02 -10.36
C THR A 62 -10.28 -0.16 -11.57
N ALA A 63 -9.30 0.73 -11.46
CA ALA A 63 -8.85 1.56 -12.58
C ALA A 63 -8.35 0.71 -13.76
N ALA A 64 -7.53 -0.32 -13.49
CA ALA A 64 -7.07 -1.26 -14.51
C ALA A 64 -8.24 -1.96 -15.21
N GLY A 65 -9.24 -2.43 -14.44
CA GLY A 65 -10.44 -3.05 -14.98
C GLY A 65 -11.29 -2.11 -15.84
N MET A 66 -11.48 -0.85 -15.40
CA MET A 66 -12.24 0.15 -16.15
C MET A 66 -11.54 0.57 -17.46
N MET A 67 -10.21 0.63 -17.46
CA MET A 67 -9.41 0.99 -18.63
C MET A 67 -9.10 -0.22 -19.54
N GLY A 68 -9.44 -1.44 -19.12
CA GLY A 68 -9.11 -2.66 -19.87
C GLY A 68 -7.61 -2.96 -19.92
N VAL A 69 -6.84 -2.48 -18.93
CA VAL A 69 -5.40 -2.69 -18.84
C VAL A 69 -5.10 -3.97 -18.07
N ASP A 70 -4.09 -4.73 -18.52
CA ASP A 70 -3.63 -5.91 -17.79
C ASP A 70 -3.08 -5.53 -16.41
N VAL A 71 -3.48 -6.30 -15.38
CA VAL A 71 -3.13 -6.01 -13.99
C VAL A 71 -1.63 -6.02 -13.75
N GLY A 72 -0.90 -6.92 -14.40
CA GLY A 72 0.55 -6.98 -14.27
C GLY A 72 1.24 -5.78 -14.93
N GLN A 73 0.75 -5.31 -16.07
CA GLN A 73 1.24 -4.06 -16.69
C GLN A 73 0.98 -2.87 -15.76
N MET A 74 -0.19 -2.82 -15.12
CA MET A 74 -0.50 -1.78 -14.15
C MET A 74 0.41 -1.85 -12.91
N ILE A 75 0.75 -3.05 -12.44
CA ILE A 75 1.74 -3.23 -11.34
C ILE A 75 3.09 -2.65 -11.74
N ILE A 76 3.60 -3.00 -12.92
CA ILE A 76 4.91 -2.52 -13.39
C ILE A 76 4.90 -1.00 -13.55
N ALA A 77 3.91 -0.46 -14.24
CA ALA A 77 3.79 0.98 -14.45
C ALA A 77 3.64 1.74 -13.12
N GLY A 78 2.75 1.28 -12.25
CA GLY A 78 2.52 1.86 -10.92
C GLY A 78 3.77 1.82 -10.05
N ALA A 79 4.48 0.70 -10.03
CA ALA A 79 5.73 0.57 -9.29
C ALA A 79 6.80 1.53 -9.82
N LEU A 80 7.00 1.62 -11.13
CA LEU A 80 7.97 2.54 -11.74
C LEU A 80 7.63 3.99 -11.44
N MET A 81 6.36 4.38 -11.58
CA MET A 81 5.92 5.76 -11.31
C MET A 81 5.94 6.11 -9.82
N SER A 82 5.80 5.14 -8.94
CA SER A 82 5.87 5.36 -7.48
C SER A 82 7.29 5.66 -6.98
N VAL A 83 8.34 5.21 -7.69
CA VAL A 83 9.74 5.43 -7.27
C VAL A 83 10.12 6.91 -7.20
N PRO A 84 9.94 7.74 -8.25
CA PRO A 84 10.25 9.18 -8.15
C PRO A 84 9.42 9.89 -7.08
N ILE A 85 8.16 9.48 -6.89
CA ILE A 85 7.29 10.03 -5.85
C ILE A 85 7.83 9.66 -4.46
N LEU A 86 8.25 8.41 -4.27
CA LEU A 86 8.88 7.96 -3.04
C LEU A 86 10.15 8.76 -2.73
N ILE A 87 11.01 8.98 -3.72
CA ILE A 87 12.25 9.76 -3.56
C ILE A 87 11.91 11.19 -3.09
N ALA A 88 10.98 11.85 -3.78
CA ALA A 88 10.55 13.21 -3.40
C ALA A 88 9.96 13.24 -1.98
N ALA A 89 9.15 12.25 -1.63
CA ALA A 89 8.56 12.11 -0.30
C ALA A 89 9.62 11.88 0.79
N LEU A 90 10.63 11.06 0.52
CA LEU A 90 11.72 10.82 1.48
C LEU A 90 12.59 12.07 1.68
N LEU A 91 12.86 12.82 0.62
CA LEU A 91 13.57 14.10 0.71
C LEU A 91 12.76 15.11 1.54
N TYR A 92 11.44 15.20 1.30
CA TYR A 92 10.54 16.04 2.10
C TYR A 92 10.48 15.61 3.56
N ALA A 93 10.33 14.31 3.83
CA ALA A 93 10.31 13.77 5.18
C ALA A 93 11.62 14.07 5.94
N HIS A 94 12.76 13.97 5.26
CA HIS A 94 14.06 14.32 5.83
C HIS A 94 14.16 15.83 6.15
N TRP A 95 13.70 16.67 5.21
CA TRP A 95 13.71 18.13 5.39
C TRP A 95 12.83 18.59 6.54
N ILE A 96 11.56 18.11 6.59
CA ILE A 96 10.63 18.48 7.64
C ILE A 96 11.05 17.95 9.01
N GLY A 97 11.67 16.76 9.05
CA GLY A 97 12.19 16.17 10.28
C GLY A 97 13.35 16.93 10.89
N LYS A 98 14.13 17.68 10.08
CA LYS A 98 15.12 18.64 10.59
C LYS A 98 14.47 19.92 11.13
N LYS A 99 13.36 20.35 10.51
CA LYS A 99 12.64 21.56 10.91
C LYS A 99 11.80 21.33 12.16
N ILE A 100 11.18 20.14 12.26
CA ILE A 100 10.33 19.74 13.38
C ILE A 100 10.99 18.51 14.02
N TYR A 101 11.90 18.76 14.96
CA TYR A 101 12.60 17.70 15.65
C TYR A 101 11.83 17.27 16.89
N GLN A 102 11.46 15.98 16.95
CA GLN A 102 10.75 15.37 18.08
C GLN A 102 11.22 13.94 18.29
N ILE A 103 11.58 13.61 19.54
CA ILE A 103 11.88 12.24 19.99
C ILE A 103 10.82 11.84 21.03
N PRO A 104 10.10 10.73 20.82
CA PRO A 104 9.07 10.28 21.78
C PRO A 104 9.71 9.71 23.03
N ARG A 105 9.18 10.05 24.21
CA ARG A 105 9.51 9.46 25.50
C ARG A 105 8.58 8.30 25.84
N GLU A 106 8.93 7.53 26.86
CA GLU A 106 8.10 6.43 27.37
C GLU A 106 6.82 6.92 28.03
N ASP A 107 6.85 8.09 28.66
CA ASP A 107 5.72 8.75 29.29
C ASP A 107 4.70 9.36 28.29
N GLY A 108 4.92 9.18 26.98
CA GLY A 108 4.07 9.75 25.94
C GLY A 108 4.37 11.21 25.58
N THR A 109 5.32 11.84 26.25
CA THR A 109 5.78 13.19 25.92
C THR A 109 6.84 13.17 24.80
N TYR A 110 7.23 14.36 24.31
CA TYR A 110 8.20 14.49 23.23
C TYR A 110 9.32 15.45 23.60
N ASP A 111 10.58 15.01 23.44
CA ASP A 111 11.72 15.93 23.47
C ASP A 111 11.84 16.66 22.13
N ARG A 112 11.91 17.99 22.21
CA ARG A 112 12.04 18.89 21.05
C ARG A 112 13.43 19.47 20.87
N LYS A 113 14.37 19.10 21.75
CA LYS A 113 15.76 19.56 21.77
C LYS A 113 16.66 18.33 21.73
N GLU A 114 17.93 18.54 21.63
CA GLU A 114 19.03 17.59 21.44
C GLU A 114 18.82 16.14 21.89
N PHE A 115 19.32 15.21 21.06
CA PHE A 115 19.35 13.78 21.33
C PHE A 115 20.15 13.46 22.60
N LYS A 116 19.55 12.79 23.56
CA LYS A 116 20.20 12.30 24.77
C LYS A 116 20.60 10.83 24.62
N LYS A 117 21.83 10.48 25.01
CA LYS A 117 22.33 9.08 24.95
C LYS A 117 21.50 8.07 25.75
N GLU A 118 20.67 8.53 26.68
CA GLU A 118 19.75 7.68 27.46
C GLU A 118 18.74 6.88 26.58
N TYR A 119 18.48 7.38 25.37
CA TYR A 119 17.59 6.69 24.44
C TYR A 119 18.17 5.39 23.85
N LEU A 120 19.49 5.19 23.91
CA LEU A 120 20.16 3.97 23.44
C LEU A 120 19.78 2.72 24.26
N LYS A 121 19.33 2.89 25.52
CA LYS A 121 18.83 1.79 26.35
C LYS A 121 17.57 1.13 25.80
N SER A 122 16.85 1.81 24.92
CA SER A 122 15.63 1.27 24.26
C SER A 122 15.92 0.12 23.30
N MET A 123 17.18 -0.05 22.82
CA MET A 123 17.55 -1.21 21.99
C MET A 123 17.63 -2.49 22.80
N ASP A 124 18.27 -2.41 23.97
CA ASP A 124 18.40 -3.58 24.86
C ASP A 124 17.01 -4.03 25.32
N GLN A 125 16.08 -3.10 25.57
CA GLN A 125 14.70 -3.40 25.89
C GLN A 125 13.92 -3.97 24.68
N LEU A 126 14.17 -3.50 23.47
CA LEU A 126 13.62 -4.08 22.26
C LEU A 126 14.16 -5.49 22.00
N ASP A 127 15.45 -5.70 22.19
CA ASP A 127 16.08 -7.01 22.09
C ASP A 127 15.60 -7.97 23.19
N GLU A 128 15.33 -7.47 24.38
CA GLU A 128 14.74 -8.23 25.48
C GLU A 128 13.28 -8.62 25.20
N ILE A 129 12.48 -7.72 24.64
CA ILE A 129 11.09 -7.96 24.22
C ILE A 129 11.04 -8.85 22.97
N MET A 130 11.97 -8.68 22.03
CA MET A 130 12.07 -9.44 20.79
C MET A 130 12.80 -10.79 21.00
N GLY A 131 13.80 -10.85 21.86
CA GLY A 131 14.59 -12.05 22.14
C GLY A 131 13.80 -13.17 22.83
N SER A 132 12.68 -12.85 23.47
CA SER A 132 11.77 -13.81 24.08
C SER A 132 10.78 -14.47 23.09
N LYS A 133 10.66 -13.94 21.86
CA LYS A 133 9.76 -14.47 20.83
C LYS A 133 10.57 -14.95 19.62
N LYS A 134 10.41 -16.23 19.26
CA LYS A 134 10.87 -16.73 17.96
C LYS A 134 10.14 -15.96 16.86
N LEU A 135 10.83 -14.99 16.27
CA LEU A 135 10.32 -14.27 15.11
C LEU A 135 10.42 -15.18 13.88
N PRO A 136 9.42 -15.16 12.99
CA PRO A 136 9.49 -15.86 11.73
C PRO A 136 10.67 -15.34 10.90
N GLY A 137 11.30 -16.22 10.12
CA GLY A 137 12.39 -15.84 9.22
C GLY A 137 11.95 -14.81 8.18
N LEU A 138 12.92 -14.07 7.63
CA LEU A 138 12.64 -13.05 6.61
C LEU A 138 11.87 -13.63 5.42
N GLY A 139 12.24 -14.84 4.97
CA GLY A 139 11.56 -15.55 3.89
C GLY A 139 10.11 -15.91 4.23
N GLU A 140 9.87 -16.42 5.43
CA GLU A 140 8.52 -16.75 5.90
C GLU A 140 7.64 -15.50 6.02
N SER A 141 8.22 -14.39 6.46
CA SER A 141 7.51 -13.10 6.60
C SER A 141 7.16 -12.45 5.26
N LEU A 142 8.04 -12.57 4.27
CA LEU A 142 7.86 -11.98 2.95
C LEU A 142 7.10 -12.87 1.96
N ALA A 143 7.09 -14.18 2.16
CA ALA A 143 6.44 -15.13 1.25
C ALA A 143 4.96 -14.81 0.96
N PRO A 144 4.11 -14.51 1.97
CA PRO A 144 2.71 -14.17 1.73
C PRO A 144 2.50 -12.93 0.88
N ILE A 145 3.50 -12.05 0.82
CA ILE A 145 3.48 -10.79 0.06
C ILE A 145 4.05 -11.00 -1.34
N LEU A 146 5.24 -11.62 -1.42
CA LEU A 146 5.97 -11.74 -2.69
C LEU A 146 5.40 -12.82 -3.60
N ILE A 147 4.89 -13.92 -3.05
CA ILE A 147 4.37 -15.02 -3.87
C ILE A 147 3.16 -14.56 -4.70
N PRO A 148 2.10 -13.92 -4.15
CA PRO A 148 1.01 -13.39 -4.96
C PRO A 148 1.49 -12.41 -6.03
N LEU A 149 2.42 -11.53 -5.71
CA LEU A 149 2.97 -10.56 -6.63
C LEU A 149 3.65 -11.23 -7.83
N VAL A 150 4.52 -12.21 -7.56
CA VAL A 150 5.21 -12.99 -8.59
C VAL A 150 4.21 -13.78 -9.45
N LEU A 151 3.18 -14.36 -8.84
CA LEU A 151 2.16 -15.10 -9.56
C LEU A 151 1.35 -14.18 -10.50
N ILE A 152 0.96 -12.99 -10.05
CA ILE A 152 0.26 -12.02 -10.91
C ILE A 152 1.17 -11.57 -12.05
N LEU A 153 2.43 -11.26 -11.76
CA LEU A 153 3.39 -10.83 -12.77
C LEU A 153 3.74 -11.94 -13.76
N SER A 154 3.68 -13.21 -13.36
CA SER A 154 4.03 -14.34 -14.24
C SER A 154 3.15 -14.39 -15.49
N LYS A 155 1.86 -14.06 -15.38
CA LYS A 155 0.96 -13.94 -16.55
C LYS A 155 1.44 -12.85 -17.51
N THR A 156 1.77 -11.68 -16.99
CA THR A 156 2.27 -10.56 -17.81
C THR A 156 3.59 -10.92 -18.51
N VAL A 157 4.48 -11.63 -17.82
CA VAL A 157 5.73 -12.12 -18.41
C VAL A 157 5.44 -13.11 -19.55
N CYS A 158 4.49 -14.04 -19.37
CA CYS A 158 4.09 -14.96 -20.42
C CYS A 158 3.51 -14.25 -21.64
N ASP A 159 2.71 -13.20 -21.43
CA ASP A 159 2.16 -12.39 -22.52
C ASP A 159 3.28 -11.65 -23.28
N PHE A 160 4.32 -11.15 -22.57
CA PHE A 160 5.48 -10.48 -23.17
C PHE A 160 6.38 -11.44 -23.96
N VAL A 161 6.60 -12.64 -23.45
CA VAL A 161 7.45 -13.66 -24.09
C VAL A 161 6.73 -14.32 -25.27
N GLY A 162 5.41 -14.12 -25.41
CA GLY A 162 4.63 -14.69 -26.50
C GLY A 162 4.35 -16.19 -26.32
N VAL A 163 4.16 -16.63 -25.09
CA VAL A 163 3.77 -18.02 -24.80
C VAL A 163 2.44 -18.30 -25.48
N ASP A 164 2.36 -19.45 -26.15
CA ASP A 164 1.13 -19.88 -26.84
C ASP A 164 -0.06 -19.91 -25.89
N LYS A 165 -1.09 -19.12 -26.22
CA LYS A 165 -2.30 -18.94 -25.42
C LYS A 165 -3.19 -20.21 -25.34
N GLU A 166 -3.02 -21.13 -26.28
CA GLU A 166 -3.71 -22.42 -26.29
C GLU A 166 -2.96 -23.47 -25.43
N SER A 167 -1.76 -23.15 -24.99
CA SER A 167 -0.94 -24.04 -24.15
C SER A 167 -1.58 -24.26 -22.78
N LEU A 168 -1.51 -25.49 -22.27
CA LEU A 168 -1.91 -25.86 -20.92
C LEU A 168 -1.13 -25.02 -19.88
N ILE A 169 0.15 -24.74 -20.14
CA ILE A 169 1.03 -23.95 -19.27
C ILE A 169 0.48 -22.52 -19.15
N TYR A 170 0.11 -21.88 -20.26
CA TYR A 170 -0.48 -20.53 -20.23
C TYR A 170 -1.80 -20.52 -19.46
N SER A 171 -2.66 -21.53 -19.62
CA SER A 171 -3.92 -21.65 -18.90
C SER A 171 -3.71 -21.76 -17.38
N ILE A 172 -2.75 -22.58 -16.93
CA ILE A 172 -2.40 -22.73 -15.52
C ILE A 172 -1.86 -21.41 -14.95
N ILE A 173 -0.92 -20.76 -15.65
CA ILE A 173 -0.33 -19.49 -15.22
C ILE A 173 -1.39 -18.40 -15.14
N THR A 174 -2.31 -18.34 -16.09
CA THR A 174 -3.42 -17.38 -16.08
C THR A 174 -4.36 -17.61 -14.91
N LEU A 175 -4.66 -18.85 -14.59
CA LEU A 175 -5.51 -19.19 -13.44
C LEU A 175 -4.83 -18.81 -12.12
N VAL A 176 -3.60 -19.28 -11.91
CA VAL A 176 -2.85 -19.07 -10.65
C VAL A 176 -2.40 -17.61 -10.51
N GLY A 177 -2.10 -16.93 -11.62
CA GLY A 177 -1.74 -15.52 -11.69
C GLY A 177 -2.94 -14.56 -11.65
N SER A 178 -4.19 -15.08 -11.61
CA SER A 178 -5.34 -14.21 -11.38
C SER A 178 -5.25 -13.60 -9.98
N PRO A 179 -5.55 -12.29 -9.79
CA PRO A 179 -5.41 -11.64 -8.49
C PRO A 179 -6.14 -12.35 -7.35
N ILE A 180 -7.33 -12.90 -7.64
CA ILE A 180 -8.14 -13.62 -6.64
C ILE A 180 -7.43 -14.88 -6.16
N VAL A 181 -6.95 -15.72 -7.09
CA VAL A 181 -6.27 -16.99 -6.75
C VAL A 181 -4.92 -16.71 -6.10
N ALA A 182 -4.15 -15.78 -6.65
CA ALA A 182 -2.84 -15.41 -6.12
C ALA A 182 -2.94 -14.89 -4.67
N LEU A 183 -3.89 -14.00 -4.37
CA LEU A 183 -4.11 -13.47 -3.02
C LEU A 183 -4.68 -14.54 -2.07
N ALA A 184 -5.55 -15.44 -2.54
CA ALA A 184 -6.02 -16.56 -1.74
C ALA A 184 -4.87 -17.49 -1.33
N LEU A 185 -3.93 -17.79 -2.26
CA LEU A 185 -2.71 -18.54 -1.96
C LEU A 185 -1.82 -17.79 -0.96
N GLY A 186 -1.61 -16.47 -1.12
CA GLY A 186 -0.87 -15.64 -0.17
C GLY A 186 -1.48 -15.67 1.23
N THR A 187 -2.81 -15.54 1.33
CA THR A 187 -3.55 -15.63 2.59
C THR A 187 -3.37 -17.02 3.23
N THR A 188 -3.45 -18.08 2.43
CA THR A 188 -3.23 -19.45 2.91
C THR A 188 -1.82 -19.61 3.46
N ILE A 189 -0.81 -19.11 2.75
CA ILE A 189 0.59 -19.14 3.22
C ILE A 189 0.75 -18.33 4.52
N ALA A 190 0.10 -17.17 4.65
CA ALA A 190 0.13 -16.37 5.87
C ALA A 190 -0.48 -17.13 7.06
N VAL A 191 -1.66 -17.73 6.87
CA VAL A 191 -2.38 -18.45 7.93
C VAL A 191 -1.62 -19.70 8.40
N TYR A 192 -1.17 -20.52 7.47
CA TYR A 192 -0.50 -21.79 7.80
C TYR A 192 1.01 -21.64 8.06
N GLY A 193 1.66 -20.60 7.54
CA GLY A 193 3.05 -20.29 7.81
C GLY A 193 3.21 -19.51 9.12
N ILE A 194 2.83 -18.26 9.10
CA ILE A 194 3.02 -17.33 10.24
C ILE A 194 1.94 -17.53 11.31
N GLY A 195 0.71 -17.84 10.89
CA GLY A 195 -0.45 -17.98 11.76
C GLY A 195 -0.48 -19.24 12.62
N LYS A 196 0.38 -20.24 12.33
CA LYS A 196 0.42 -21.54 13.05
C LYS A 196 0.62 -21.40 14.55
N ASP A 197 1.39 -20.39 14.99
CA ASP A 197 1.72 -20.13 16.38
C ASP A 197 0.74 -19.16 17.05
N ILE A 198 -0.29 -18.69 16.32
CA ILE A 198 -1.32 -17.79 16.82
C ILE A 198 -2.52 -18.63 17.32
N PRO A 199 -3.05 -18.37 18.54
CA PRO A 199 -4.25 -19.02 19.03
C PRO A 199 -5.41 -18.85 18.04
N LYS A 200 -6.20 -19.93 17.82
CA LYS A 200 -7.30 -19.96 16.84
C LYS A 200 -8.30 -18.81 17.02
N ASP A 201 -8.67 -18.51 18.27
CA ASP A 201 -9.61 -17.43 18.56
C ASP A 201 -9.08 -16.07 18.13
N LYS A 202 -7.78 -15.82 18.34
CA LYS A 202 -7.13 -14.58 17.89
C LYS A 202 -7.02 -14.53 16.36
N LEU A 203 -6.72 -15.63 15.71
CA LEU A 203 -6.68 -15.72 14.25
C LEU A 203 -8.07 -15.47 13.65
N MET A 204 -9.11 -16.07 14.22
CA MET A 204 -10.51 -15.86 13.79
C MET A 204 -10.95 -14.41 13.97
N ASN A 205 -10.53 -13.74 15.05
CA ASN A 205 -10.81 -12.32 15.25
C ASN A 205 -10.12 -11.45 14.19
N ILE A 206 -8.84 -11.72 13.89
CA ILE A 206 -8.10 -11.02 12.83
C ILE A 206 -8.81 -11.18 11.48
N MET A 207 -9.23 -12.41 11.14
CA MET A 207 -9.96 -12.67 9.90
C MET A 207 -11.32 -11.96 9.88
N GLY A 208 -12.06 -11.97 11.01
CA GLY A 208 -13.33 -11.28 11.15
C GLY A 208 -13.22 -9.77 10.98
N ASP A 209 -12.21 -9.15 11.56
CA ASP A 209 -11.96 -7.71 11.40
C ASP A 209 -11.55 -7.37 9.97
N SER A 210 -10.73 -8.21 9.33
CA SER A 210 -10.38 -8.05 7.90
C SER A 210 -11.61 -8.12 6.98
N ILE A 211 -12.59 -8.97 7.29
CA ILE A 211 -13.85 -9.05 6.53
C ILE A 211 -14.68 -7.78 6.72
N LYS A 212 -14.76 -7.23 7.94
CA LYS A 212 -15.47 -5.96 8.20
C LYS A 212 -14.85 -4.80 7.42
N ASP A 213 -13.52 -4.69 7.43
CA ASP A 213 -12.78 -3.67 6.68
C ASP A 213 -13.04 -3.82 5.18
N THR A 214 -13.02 -5.05 4.66
CA THR A 214 -13.33 -5.36 3.27
C THR A 214 -14.76 -4.95 2.90
N GLY A 215 -15.73 -5.15 3.78
CA GLY A 215 -17.13 -4.74 3.58
C GLY A 215 -17.26 -3.24 3.34
N MET A 216 -16.57 -2.42 4.12
CA MET A 216 -16.54 -0.96 3.93
C MET A 216 -15.94 -0.58 2.56
N ILE A 217 -14.83 -1.23 2.18
CA ILE A 217 -14.18 -0.98 0.89
C ILE A 217 -15.09 -1.36 -0.28
N MET A 218 -15.75 -2.52 -0.21
CA MET A 218 -16.69 -2.96 -1.23
C MET A 218 -17.87 -1.99 -1.39
N LEU A 219 -18.40 -1.47 -0.27
CA LEU A 219 -19.48 -0.48 -0.29
C LEU A 219 -19.02 0.82 -0.99
N ILE A 220 -17.86 1.34 -0.61
CA ILE A 220 -17.30 2.57 -1.18
C ILE A 220 -17.01 2.40 -2.67
N THR A 221 -16.36 1.29 -3.04
CA THR A 221 -16.03 1.00 -4.45
C THR A 221 -17.30 0.80 -5.29
N GLY A 222 -18.28 0.10 -4.75
CA GLY A 222 -19.59 -0.10 -5.40
C GLY A 222 -20.35 1.21 -5.58
N ALA A 223 -20.37 2.07 -4.57
CA ALA A 223 -20.99 3.40 -4.66
C ALA A 223 -20.28 4.30 -5.70
N GLY A 224 -18.92 4.28 -5.71
CA GLY A 224 -18.13 4.98 -6.72
C GLY A 224 -18.42 4.48 -8.14
N GLY A 225 -18.48 3.17 -8.33
CA GLY A 225 -18.85 2.56 -9.62
C GLY A 225 -20.27 2.92 -10.06
N ALA A 226 -21.23 2.92 -9.14
CA ALA A 226 -22.61 3.35 -9.43
C ALA A 226 -22.68 4.83 -9.84
N LEU A 227 -21.97 5.71 -9.13
CA LEU A 227 -21.87 7.12 -9.48
C LEU A 227 -21.24 7.31 -10.88
N GLY A 228 -20.13 6.61 -11.14
CA GLY A 228 -19.48 6.64 -12.46
C GLY A 228 -20.40 6.20 -13.58
N ASN A 229 -21.20 5.15 -13.35
CA ASN A 229 -22.18 4.70 -14.32
C ASN A 229 -23.32 5.71 -14.55
N ILE A 230 -23.80 6.37 -13.49
CA ILE A 230 -24.80 7.46 -13.59
C ILE A 230 -24.24 8.60 -14.44
N ILE A 231 -23.01 9.05 -14.20
CA ILE A 231 -22.33 10.09 -14.97
C ILE A 231 -22.22 9.69 -16.45
N LYS A 232 -21.89 8.43 -16.73
CA LYS A 232 -21.79 7.90 -18.09
C LYS A 232 -23.14 7.87 -18.79
N VAL A 233 -24.19 7.32 -18.15
CA VAL A 233 -25.51 7.18 -18.75
C VAL A 233 -26.25 8.52 -18.91
N SER A 234 -25.99 9.48 -18.00
CA SER A 234 -26.58 10.83 -18.06
C SER A 234 -26.01 11.70 -19.18
N GLY A 235 -24.91 11.30 -19.83
CA GLY A 235 -24.20 12.12 -20.82
C GLY A 235 -23.44 13.30 -20.23
N ILE A 236 -23.49 13.51 -18.90
CA ILE A 236 -22.75 14.57 -18.22
C ILE A 236 -21.24 14.42 -18.47
N GLY A 237 -20.75 13.19 -18.54
CA GLY A 237 -19.35 12.90 -18.83
C GLY A 237 -18.88 13.48 -20.17
N ASP A 238 -19.69 13.37 -21.20
CA ASP A 238 -19.38 13.90 -22.54
C ASP A 238 -19.38 15.44 -22.57
N VAL A 239 -20.36 16.05 -21.88
CA VAL A 239 -20.43 17.53 -21.74
C VAL A 239 -19.26 18.08 -20.94
N LEU A 240 -18.92 17.44 -19.82
CA LEU A 240 -17.76 17.83 -19.03
C LEU A 240 -16.47 17.62 -19.81
N GLY A 241 -16.34 16.49 -20.52
CA GLY A 241 -15.17 16.20 -21.36
C GLY A 241 -14.98 17.25 -22.44
N ALA A 242 -16.03 17.60 -23.19
CA ALA A 242 -15.98 18.63 -24.22
C ALA A 242 -15.63 20.00 -23.62
N THR A 243 -16.19 20.34 -22.47
CA THR A 243 -15.92 21.61 -21.78
C THR A 243 -14.46 21.69 -21.34
N VAL A 244 -13.94 20.61 -20.76
CA VAL A 244 -12.58 20.55 -20.22
C VAL A 244 -11.52 20.54 -21.32
N VAL A 245 -11.81 19.90 -22.45
CA VAL A 245 -10.92 19.92 -23.65
C VAL A 245 -10.82 21.34 -24.24
N SER A 246 -11.83 22.19 -24.03
CA SER A 246 -11.77 23.58 -24.48
C SER A 246 -10.94 24.52 -23.60
N TRP A 247 -10.47 24.03 -22.44
CA TRP A 247 -9.62 24.82 -21.53
C TRP A 247 -8.20 24.96 -22.09
N PRO A 248 -7.56 26.12 -21.89
CA PRO A 248 -6.20 26.37 -22.38
C PRO A 248 -5.15 25.71 -21.48
N ILE A 249 -5.35 24.43 -21.14
CA ILE A 249 -4.44 23.62 -20.32
C ILE A 249 -4.08 22.34 -21.06
N PRO A 250 -2.86 21.83 -20.90
CA PRO A 250 -2.47 20.54 -21.47
C PRO A 250 -3.42 19.42 -21.01
N ALA A 251 -3.90 18.61 -21.95
CA ALA A 251 -4.86 17.53 -21.70
C ALA A 251 -4.42 16.56 -20.58
N ILE A 252 -3.12 16.36 -20.42
CA ILE A 252 -2.54 15.51 -19.37
C ILE A 252 -2.77 16.06 -17.94
N LEU A 253 -2.97 17.36 -17.80
CA LEU A 253 -3.24 17.99 -16.48
C LEU A 253 -4.70 17.84 -16.05
N ILE A 254 -5.60 17.58 -16.99
CA ILE A 254 -7.04 17.46 -16.70
C ILE A 254 -7.34 16.35 -15.69
N PRO A 255 -6.93 15.08 -15.91
CA PRO A 255 -7.15 14.03 -14.93
C PRO A 255 -6.46 14.32 -13.59
N VAL A 256 -5.30 14.98 -13.61
CA VAL A 256 -4.59 15.37 -12.38
C VAL A 256 -5.41 16.36 -11.56
N LEU A 257 -5.99 17.39 -12.20
CA LEU A 257 -6.83 18.39 -11.53
C LEU A 257 -8.12 17.79 -11.00
N ILE A 258 -8.79 16.94 -11.79
CA ILE A 258 -10.02 16.27 -11.37
C ILE A 258 -9.71 15.34 -10.19
N GLY A 259 -8.68 14.51 -10.29
CA GLY A 259 -8.25 13.61 -9.21
C GLY A 259 -7.87 14.38 -7.94
N ALA A 260 -7.18 15.52 -8.05
CA ALA A 260 -6.83 16.35 -6.91
C ALA A 260 -8.09 16.96 -6.24
N LEU A 261 -9.05 17.46 -7.01
CA LEU A 261 -10.32 17.99 -6.50
C LEU A 261 -11.14 16.88 -5.81
N MET A 262 -11.26 15.72 -6.45
CA MET A 262 -11.96 14.58 -5.87
C MET A 262 -11.29 14.11 -4.58
N ARG A 263 -9.96 14.06 -4.56
CA ARG A 263 -9.19 13.72 -3.37
C ARG A 263 -9.43 14.69 -2.21
N LEU A 264 -9.49 16.00 -2.48
CA LEU A 264 -9.80 17.02 -1.48
C LEU A 264 -11.22 16.87 -0.94
N ALA A 265 -12.18 16.55 -1.81
CA ALA A 265 -13.59 16.40 -1.44
C ALA A 265 -13.85 15.11 -0.64
N LEU A 266 -13.27 14.00 -1.07
CA LEU A 266 -13.55 12.65 -0.53
C LEU A 266 -12.58 12.23 0.58
N GLY A 267 -11.40 12.85 0.66
CA GLY A 267 -10.37 12.51 1.64
C GLY A 267 -9.66 11.17 1.40
N SER A 268 -10.21 10.29 0.54
CA SER A 268 -9.67 8.96 0.22
C SER A 268 -9.13 8.91 -1.20
N ALA A 269 -7.92 8.35 -1.37
CA ALA A 269 -7.32 8.15 -2.68
C ALA A 269 -7.88 6.94 -3.42
N THR A 270 -8.42 5.97 -2.69
CA THR A 270 -9.01 4.76 -3.26
C THR A 270 -10.37 5.02 -3.91
N VAL A 271 -11.05 6.08 -3.44
CA VAL A 271 -12.40 6.47 -3.90
C VAL A 271 -12.34 7.57 -4.95
N ALA A 272 -11.33 8.43 -4.91
CA ALA A 272 -11.09 9.51 -5.86
C ALA A 272 -10.57 9.01 -7.20
#